data_28544a5be5aa2cf9ad13c67cd082b45c
#
_entry.id   28544a5be5aa2cf9ad13c67cd082b45c
#
_cell.length_a   1.000
_cell.length_b   1.000
_cell.length_c   1.000
_cell.angle_alpha   90.00
_cell.angle_beta   90.00
_cell.angle_gamma   90.00
#
_symmetry.space_group_name_H-M   'P 1'
#
loop_
_entity.id
_entity.type
_entity.pdbx_description
1 polymer ?
#
loop_
_entity_poly.entity_id
_entity_poly.type
_entity_poly.pdbx_seq_one_letter_code
_entity_poly.pdbx_strand_id
1 'polypeptide(L)'
;LYLLTQQNPDCLSHAPFEADTLFGSTIDAAALHLPCAANAAVYLPRCMSAFVGADITTALLASDICTKPQTSLLADIGTNGEMALWHDEKLLCCSTAAGPAFEGAGLSMGVQGIAGAIDAVTFGGTLPFAVHTIEDAPPCGICGSGIVSALAAMKTANILDETGYLQDDADFFALTDTVHITQRDIRMVQLAKSAVCAGMRTLLDTADVSFAQVQRLAIAGGFGSYLDLHAAGAIGLFPAELEPKAEVLGNAALTGAAMILLDGRLMQKSAALAETAQTADLGTSPVFMEHYMNCMQF
;
A
#
# COMPACT_ATOMS: atom_id res chain seq x y z
N LEU A 1 10.92 14.13 -3.76
CA LEU A 1 12.22 14.38 -4.41
C LEU A 1 12.36 15.84 -4.84
N TYR A 2 11.34 16.45 -5.47
CA TYR A 2 11.38 17.86 -5.92
C TYR A 2 11.82 18.83 -4.81
N LEU A 3 11.21 18.77 -3.62
CA LEU A 3 11.60 19.64 -2.50
C LEU A 3 13.02 19.36 -2.02
N LEU A 4 13.45 18.10 -1.96
CA LEU A 4 14.80 17.72 -1.57
C LEU A 4 15.86 18.31 -2.53
N THR A 5 15.55 18.34 -3.83
CA THR A 5 16.43 18.86 -4.88
C THR A 5 16.19 20.34 -5.17
N GLN A 6 15.38 21.03 -4.36
CA GLN A 6 15.02 22.45 -4.50
C GLN A 6 14.41 22.81 -5.87
N GLN A 7 13.71 21.86 -6.49
CA GLN A 7 12.98 22.09 -7.73
C GLN A 7 11.54 22.50 -7.41
N ASN A 8 10.93 23.26 -8.34
CA ASN A 8 9.55 23.69 -8.21
C ASN A 8 8.60 22.50 -8.46
N PRO A 9 7.73 22.11 -7.51
CA PRO A 9 6.78 21.01 -7.68
C PRO A 9 5.48 21.42 -8.40
N ASP A 10 5.35 22.65 -8.91
CA ASP A 10 4.09 23.16 -9.47
C ASP A 10 3.55 22.29 -10.61
N CYS A 11 4.44 21.68 -11.41
CA CYS A 11 4.06 20.76 -12.49
C CYS A 11 3.23 19.54 -11.99
N LEU A 12 3.36 19.18 -10.71
CA LEU A 12 2.63 18.07 -10.10
C LEU A 12 1.25 18.49 -9.54
N SER A 13 0.94 19.80 -9.50
CA SER A 13 -0.27 20.32 -8.85
C SER A 13 -1.43 20.62 -9.81
N HIS A 14 -1.18 20.61 -11.11
CA HIS A 14 -2.19 20.87 -12.14
C HIS A 14 -2.06 19.96 -13.36
N ALA A 15 -3.18 19.70 -14.01
CA ALA A 15 -3.21 18.93 -15.25
C ALA A 15 -2.31 19.58 -16.33
N PRO A 16 -1.56 18.77 -17.09
CA PRO A 16 -1.66 17.32 -17.22
C PRO A 16 -0.91 16.49 -16.16
N PHE A 17 -0.42 17.07 -15.05
CA PHE A 17 0.30 16.39 -13.97
C PHE A 17 1.56 15.65 -14.46
N GLU A 18 2.32 16.27 -15.34
CA GLU A 18 3.55 15.71 -15.88
C GLU A 18 4.76 16.20 -15.08
N ALA A 19 5.65 15.27 -14.74
CA ALA A 19 6.85 15.59 -13.99
C ALA A 19 7.92 16.20 -14.93
N ASP A 20 8.48 17.36 -14.57
CA ASP A 20 9.58 17.99 -15.30
C ASP A 20 10.86 17.16 -15.25
N THR A 21 11.03 16.36 -14.19
CA THR A 21 12.15 15.41 -14.06
C THR A 21 11.68 14.12 -13.40
N LEU A 22 12.21 13.02 -13.90
CA LEU A 22 11.99 11.68 -13.32
C LEU A 22 13.22 11.17 -12.55
N PHE A 23 14.21 12.02 -12.33
CA PHE A 23 15.46 11.69 -11.63
C PHE A 23 16.27 10.55 -12.32
N GLY A 24 16.80 9.59 -11.55
CA GLY A 24 17.69 8.54 -12.10
C GLY A 24 19.15 8.99 -12.16
N SER A 25 19.57 9.93 -11.33
CA SER A 25 20.90 10.54 -11.33
C SER A 25 21.53 10.58 -9.95
N THR A 26 22.84 10.79 -9.93
CA THR A 26 23.62 10.97 -8.70
C THR A 26 23.90 12.45 -8.49
N ILE A 27 23.72 12.92 -7.26
CA ILE A 27 23.93 14.30 -6.82
C ILE A 27 24.88 14.30 -5.63
N ASP A 28 25.73 15.32 -5.48
CA ASP A 28 26.54 15.50 -4.29
C ASP A 28 25.66 15.72 -3.06
N ALA A 29 25.92 14.98 -1.99
CA ALA A 29 25.16 15.09 -0.75
C ALA A 29 25.23 16.50 -0.15
N ALA A 30 26.32 17.22 -0.35
CA ALA A 30 26.48 18.62 0.07
C ALA A 30 25.46 19.56 -0.62
N ALA A 31 25.12 19.29 -1.89
CA ALA A 31 24.10 20.07 -2.61
C ALA A 31 22.67 19.84 -2.08
N LEU A 32 22.45 18.71 -1.38
CA LEU A 32 21.19 18.39 -0.73
C LEU A 32 21.16 18.77 0.76
N HIS A 33 22.20 19.42 1.27
CA HIS A 33 22.37 19.78 2.69
C HIS A 33 22.25 18.60 3.66
N LEU A 34 22.65 17.40 3.20
CA LEU A 34 22.60 16.21 4.05
C LEU A 34 23.83 16.15 4.97
N PRO A 35 23.66 15.81 6.25
CA PRO A 35 24.76 15.72 7.24
C PRO A 35 25.53 14.40 7.05
N CYS A 36 26.35 14.33 6.00
CA CYS A 36 27.16 13.15 5.68
C CYS A 36 28.57 13.56 5.22
N ALA A 37 29.41 12.59 4.83
CA ALA A 37 30.76 12.86 4.38
C ALA A 37 30.78 13.86 3.20
N ALA A 38 31.77 14.75 3.20
CA ALA A 38 31.84 15.86 2.22
C ALA A 38 31.89 15.39 0.76
N ASN A 39 32.33 14.16 0.50
CA ASN A 39 32.40 13.54 -0.81
C ASN A 39 31.34 12.45 -1.03
N ALA A 40 30.32 12.41 -0.18
CA ALA A 40 29.24 11.45 -0.34
C ALA A 40 28.37 11.82 -1.55
N ALA A 41 28.01 10.78 -2.31
CA ALA A 41 27.10 10.88 -3.42
C ALA A 41 25.74 10.27 -3.06
N VAL A 42 24.67 10.93 -3.47
CA VAL A 42 23.28 10.45 -3.28
C VAL A 42 22.73 10.08 -4.65
N TYR A 43 22.42 8.82 -4.84
CA TYR A 43 21.67 8.38 -6.01
C TYR A 43 20.17 8.56 -5.74
N LEU A 44 19.50 9.26 -6.64
CA LEU A 44 18.05 9.42 -6.65
C LEU A 44 17.49 8.46 -7.70
N PRO A 45 16.84 7.34 -7.29
CA PRO A 45 16.32 6.38 -8.25
C PRO A 45 15.28 7.03 -9.17
N ARG A 46 15.19 6.52 -10.40
CA ARG A 46 14.27 7.04 -11.40
C ARG A 46 12.83 6.75 -11.02
N CYS A 47 11.97 7.76 -11.06
CA CYS A 47 10.53 7.62 -11.02
C CYS A 47 10.00 7.14 -12.38
N MET A 48 8.84 6.51 -12.40
CA MET A 48 8.18 6.06 -13.63
C MET A 48 7.29 7.16 -14.21
N SER A 49 6.63 7.93 -13.34
CA SER A 49 5.80 9.09 -13.72
C SER A 49 5.71 10.09 -12.56
N ALA A 50 4.86 11.09 -12.70
CA ALA A 50 4.62 12.10 -11.67
C ALA A 50 4.16 11.49 -10.33
N PHE A 51 3.33 10.44 -10.38
CA PHE A 51 2.72 9.81 -9.21
C PHE A 51 3.16 8.35 -8.96
N VAL A 52 4.00 7.79 -9.81
CA VAL A 52 4.62 6.47 -9.60
C VAL A 52 6.10 6.71 -9.34
N GLY A 53 6.45 6.72 -8.06
CA GLY A 53 7.71 7.24 -7.56
C GLY A 53 8.87 6.26 -7.61
N ALA A 54 10.00 6.72 -7.05
CA ALA A 54 11.22 5.91 -6.93
C ALA A 54 11.10 4.79 -5.89
N ASP A 55 10.16 4.87 -4.97
CA ASP A 55 9.77 3.86 -4.00
C ASP A 55 9.33 2.56 -4.68
N ILE A 56 8.37 2.66 -5.63
CA ILE A 56 7.96 1.47 -6.39
C ILE A 56 9.11 0.95 -7.28
N THR A 57 9.95 1.81 -7.84
CA THR A 57 11.12 1.38 -8.62
C THR A 57 12.07 0.55 -7.77
N THR A 58 12.33 0.95 -6.52
CA THR A 58 13.17 0.20 -5.60
C THR A 58 12.47 -1.04 -5.05
N ALA A 59 11.16 -0.98 -4.79
CA ALA A 59 10.37 -2.14 -4.38
C ALA A 59 10.35 -3.24 -5.46
N LEU A 60 10.34 -2.88 -6.74
CA LEU A 60 10.47 -3.84 -7.84
C LEU A 60 11.81 -4.59 -7.85
N LEU A 61 12.91 -3.93 -7.45
CA LEU A 61 14.19 -4.63 -7.28
C LEU A 61 14.14 -5.63 -6.13
N ALA A 62 13.57 -5.23 -4.99
CA ALA A 62 13.49 -6.07 -3.80
C ALA A 62 12.53 -7.26 -3.97
N SER A 63 11.43 -7.05 -4.68
CA SER A 63 10.40 -8.08 -4.90
C SER A 63 10.77 -9.12 -5.94
N ASP A 64 11.75 -8.85 -6.79
CA ASP A 64 12.20 -9.66 -7.95
C ASP A 64 11.11 -10.04 -8.97
N ILE A 65 9.93 -9.41 -8.93
CA ILE A 65 8.78 -9.80 -9.79
C ILE A 65 9.08 -9.68 -11.28
N CYS A 66 9.96 -8.75 -11.68
CA CYS A 66 10.35 -8.56 -13.07
C CYS A 66 11.50 -9.48 -13.52
N THR A 67 11.91 -10.46 -12.71
CA THR A 67 13.02 -11.36 -13.04
C THR A 67 12.58 -12.72 -13.53
N LYS A 68 11.32 -13.06 -13.35
CA LYS A 68 10.74 -14.36 -13.71
C LYS A 68 9.65 -14.18 -14.76
N PRO A 69 9.47 -15.15 -15.67
CA PRO A 69 8.43 -15.11 -16.70
C PRO A 69 7.04 -15.46 -16.15
N GLN A 70 6.74 -15.07 -14.92
CA GLN A 70 5.46 -15.33 -14.26
C GLN A 70 4.67 -14.04 -14.14
N THR A 71 3.37 -14.10 -14.28
CA THR A 71 2.49 -12.96 -14.03
C THR A 71 2.45 -12.66 -12.54
N SER A 72 2.89 -11.47 -12.16
CA SER A 72 3.02 -11.07 -10.77
C SER A 72 2.50 -9.65 -10.55
N LEU A 73 1.81 -9.46 -9.42
CA LEU A 73 1.41 -8.15 -8.91
C LEU A 73 2.29 -7.77 -7.72
N LEU A 74 2.67 -6.51 -7.65
CA LEU A 74 3.20 -5.85 -6.46
C LEU A 74 2.22 -4.75 -6.05
N ALA A 75 1.91 -4.65 -4.76
CA ALA A 75 1.19 -3.52 -4.19
C ALA A 75 1.99 -2.99 -3.00
N ASP A 76 2.50 -1.78 -3.11
CA ASP A 76 3.09 -1.04 -1.99
C ASP A 76 1.99 -0.19 -1.36
N ILE A 77 1.59 -0.57 -0.14
CA ILE A 77 0.45 0.02 0.56
C ILE A 77 0.96 0.98 1.63
N GLY A 78 0.83 2.27 1.35
CA GLY A 78 1.08 3.38 2.26
C GLY A 78 -0.07 4.38 2.22
N THR A 79 0.22 5.66 2.41
CA THR A 79 -0.75 6.76 2.22
C THR A 79 -1.28 6.80 0.79
N ASN A 80 -0.44 6.46 -0.18
CA ASN A 80 -0.87 6.07 -1.52
C ASN A 80 -0.76 4.54 -1.65
N GLY A 81 -1.46 3.99 -2.62
CA GLY A 81 -1.28 2.61 -3.05
C GLY A 81 -0.62 2.61 -4.42
N GLU A 82 0.68 2.33 -4.47
CA GLU A 82 1.40 2.12 -5.71
C GLU A 82 1.37 0.64 -6.09
N MET A 83 1.01 0.37 -7.35
CA MET A 83 0.86 -1.00 -7.83
C MET A 83 1.61 -1.21 -9.13
N ALA A 84 2.12 -2.43 -9.30
CA ALA A 84 2.83 -2.85 -10.49
C ALA A 84 2.39 -4.25 -10.91
N LEU A 85 2.05 -4.42 -12.18
CA LEU A 85 1.78 -5.70 -12.83
C LEU A 85 2.92 -6.04 -13.79
N TRP A 86 3.55 -7.18 -13.57
CA TRP A 86 4.49 -7.79 -14.51
C TRP A 86 3.81 -8.92 -15.26
N HIS A 87 3.68 -8.80 -16.57
CA HIS A 87 3.07 -9.79 -17.43
C HIS A 87 3.70 -9.72 -18.83
N ASP A 88 4.07 -10.88 -19.41
CA ASP A 88 4.65 -10.99 -20.74
C ASP A 88 5.80 -10.00 -21.01
N GLU A 89 6.75 -9.90 -20.05
CA GLU A 89 7.90 -8.99 -20.09
C GLU A 89 7.52 -7.50 -20.17
N LYS A 90 6.28 -7.17 -19.82
CA LYS A 90 5.79 -5.79 -19.73
C LYS A 90 5.52 -5.43 -18.28
N LEU A 91 5.84 -4.19 -17.95
CA LEU A 91 5.60 -3.61 -16.64
C LEU A 91 4.55 -2.51 -16.77
N LEU A 92 3.40 -2.71 -16.13
CA LEU A 92 2.32 -1.73 -16.04
C LEU A 92 2.17 -1.30 -14.58
N CYS A 93 2.17 0.01 -14.33
CA CYS A 93 2.10 0.57 -12.98
C CYS A 93 0.97 1.59 -12.85
N CYS A 94 0.49 1.76 -11.63
CA CYS A 94 -0.43 2.84 -11.30
C CYS A 94 -0.22 3.30 -9.85
N SER A 95 -0.80 4.43 -9.51
CA SER A 95 -0.87 4.95 -8.14
C SER A 95 -2.31 5.38 -7.84
N THR A 96 -2.77 5.12 -6.64
CA THR A 96 -4.09 5.52 -6.13
C THR A 96 -3.97 6.21 -4.78
N ALA A 97 -4.84 7.17 -4.52
CA ALA A 97 -4.93 7.84 -3.23
C ALA A 97 -5.72 6.98 -2.24
N ALA A 98 -5.05 6.04 -1.57
CA ALA A 98 -5.65 5.18 -0.55
C ALA A 98 -5.98 5.95 0.73
N GLY A 99 -5.17 6.96 1.07
CA GLY A 99 -5.26 7.68 2.34
C GLY A 99 -4.55 6.93 3.48
N PRO A 100 -4.33 7.62 4.61
CA PRO A 100 -3.42 7.13 5.64
C PRO A 100 -4.10 6.20 6.69
N ALA A 101 -5.27 5.64 6.39
CA ALA A 101 -6.03 4.81 7.34
C ALA A 101 -5.23 3.59 7.83
N PHE A 102 -4.48 2.95 6.94
CA PHE A 102 -3.64 1.78 7.28
C PHE A 102 -2.36 2.14 8.04
N GLU A 103 -2.00 3.42 8.12
CA GLU A 103 -0.93 3.94 8.97
C GLU A 103 -1.46 4.38 10.35
N GLY A 104 -2.75 4.15 10.63
CA GLY A 104 -3.44 4.59 11.84
C GLY A 104 -3.79 6.08 11.85
N ALA A 105 -3.43 6.85 10.83
CA ALA A 105 -3.72 8.27 10.78
C ALA A 105 -5.14 8.55 10.31
N GLY A 106 -5.79 9.49 10.99
CA GLY A 106 -7.17 9.89 10.70
C GLY A 106 -8.25 9.01 11.34
N LEU A 107 -7.92 7.82 11.84
CA LEU A 107 -8.81 7.01 12.66
C LEU A 107 -8.96 7.63 14.05
N SER A 108 -10.14 7.49 14.66
CA SER A 108 -10.47 8.10 15.96
C SER A 108 -9.51 7.67 17.08
N MET A 109 -9.13 6.41 17.08
CA MET A 109 -8.16 5.83 18.01
C MET A 109 -6.97 5.17 17.29
N GLY A 110 -6.65 5.68 16.11
CA GLY A 110 -5.52 5.19 15.33
C GLY A 110 -4.18 5.58 15.93
N VAL A 111 -3.26 4.64 15.97
CA VAL A 111 -1.88 4.83 16.41
C VAL A 111 -0.93 4.10 15.47
N GLN A 112 0.33 4.49 15.48
CA GLN A 112 1.39 3.73 14.83
C GLN A 112 1.65 2.41 15.58
N GLY A 113 2.47 1.52 15.03
CA GLY A 113 2.89 0.28 15.69
C GLY A 113 3.81 0.54 16.89
N ILE A 114 3.22 0.98 18.01
CA ILE A 114 3.89 1.26 19.29
C ILE A 114 3.40 0.29 20.36
N ALA A 115 4.11 0.21 21.49
CA ALA A 115 3.67 -0.59 22.64
C ALA A 115 2.24 -0.23 23.06
N GLY A 116 1.37 -1.24 23.23
CA GLY A 116 -0.05 -1.07 23.54
C GLY A 116 -0.97 -0.81 22.33
N ALA A 117 -0.44 -0.64 21.12
CA ALA A 117 -1.28 -0.63 19.92
C ALA A 117 -1.92 -2.01 19.70
N ILE A 118 -3.22 -2.06 19.50
CA ILE A 118 -3.91 -3.28 19.06
C ILE A 118 -3.46 -3.59 17.64
N ASP A 119 -2.80 -4.73 17.44
CA ASP A 119 -2.26 -5.17 16.16
C ASP A 119 -2.96 -6.42 15.59
N ALA A 120 -3.71 -7.15 16.42
CA ALA A 120 -4.55 -8.26 15.98
C ALA A 120 -5.84 -8.37 16.80
N VAL A 121 -6.94 -8.73 16.11
CA VAL A 121 -8.25 -9.02 16.70
C VAL A 121 -8.79 -10.30 16.09
N THR A 122 -9.23 -11.24 16.94
CA THR A 122 -9.78 -12.51 16.49
C THR A 122 -11.14 -12.79 17.10
N PHE A 123 -12.01 -13.44 16.31
CA PHE A 123 -13.34 -13.88 16.75
C PHE A 123 -13.37 -15.39 16.93
N GLY A 124 -13.51 -15.83 18.18
CA GLY A 124 -13.58 -17.25 18.56
C GLY A 124 -15.00 -17.85 18.56
N GLY A 125 -15.96 -17.21 17.88
CA GLY A 125 -17.36 -17.63 17.82
C GLY A 125 -18.28 -17.00 18.89
N THR A 126 -17.71 -16.35 19.89
CA THR A 126 -18.44 -15.62 20.95
C THR A 126 -17.72 -14.33 21.29
N LEU A 127 -18.46 -13.29 21.69
CA LEU A 127 -17.91 -12.05 22.23
C LEU A 127 -17.51 -12.21 23.71
N PRO A 128 -16.54 -11.41 24.19
CA PRO A 128 -15.78 -10.40 23.48
C PRO A 128 -14.75 -10.99 22.51
N PHE A 129 -14.24 -10.16 21.59
CA PHE A 129 -13.11 -10.53 20.73
C PHE A 129 -11.84 -10.77 21.55
N ALA A 130 -10.99 -11.68 21.10
CA ALA A 130 -9.62 -11.76 21.60
C ALA A 130 -8.78 -10.66 20.91
N VAL A 131 -8.12 -9.84 21.73
CA VAL A 131 -7.33 -8.69 21.29
C VAL A 131 -5.88 -8.93 21.69
N HIS A 132 -4.96 -8.75 20.73
CA HIS A 132 -3.51 -8.72 20.97
C HIS A 132 -3.01 -7.29 20.87
N THR A 133 -2.04 -6.94 21.71
CA THR A 133 -1.36 -5.63 21.68
C THR A 133 0.15 -5.78 21.59
N ILE A 134 0.78 -4.86 20.89
CA ILE A 134 2.25 -4.85 20.77
C ILE A 134 2.87 -4.79 22.16
N GLU A 135 3.87 -5.66 22.41
CA GLU A 135 4.60 -5.83 23.68
C GLU A 135 3.70 -6.21 24.88
N ASP A 136 2.50 -6.76 24.63
CA ASP A 136 1.52 -7.10 25.68
C ASP A 136 1.20 -5.93 26.62
N ALA A 137 1.40 -4.69 26.16
CA ALA A 137 1.13 -3.47 26.95
C ALA A 137 -0.38 -3.13 26.97
N PRO A 138 -0.86 -2.37 27.94
CA PRO A 138 -2.27 -1.96 28.00
C PRO A 138 -2.74 -1.29 26.72
N PRO A 139 -3.96 -1.59 26.21
CA PRO A 139 -4.47 -1.03 24.97
C PRO A 139 -4.52 0.49 24.99
N CYS A 140 -3.85 1.15 24.01
CA CYS A 140 -3.80 2.61 23.88
C CYS A 140 -4.38 3.13 22.56
N GLY A 141 -4.66 2.24 21.60
CA GLY A 141 -5.18 2.55 20.27
C GLY A 141 -5.12 1.34 19.35
N ILE A 142 -5.36 1.55 18.06
CA ILE A 142 -5.35 0.48 17.05
C ILE A 142 -4.42 0.87 15.89
N CYS A 143 -3.54 -0.03 15.47
CA CYS A 143 -2.67 0.19 14.32
C CYS A 143 -3.28 -0.40 13.02
N GLY A 144 -2.57 -0.27 11.91
CA GLY A 144 -3.07 -0.67 10.60
C GLY A 144 -3.41 -2.16 10.46
N SER A 145 -2.56 -3.07 10.98
CA SER A 145 -2.87 -4.50 11.00
C SER A 145 -4.04 -4.82 11.93
N GLY A 146 -4.12 -4.12 13.06
CA GLY A 146 -5.21 -4.25 14.02
C GLY A 146 -6.56 -3.85 13.44
N ILE A 147 -6.66 -2.72 12.73
CA ILE A 147 -7.94 -2.31 12.14
C ILE A 147 -8.41 -3.28 11.04
N VAL A 148 -7.50 -3.83 10.24
CA VAL A 148 -7.83 -4.84 9.22
C VAL A 148 -8.39 -6.10 9.88
N SER A 149 -7.70 -6.65 10.88
CA SER A 149 -8.15 -7.86 11.58
C SER A 149 -9.44 -7.62 12.39
N ALA A 150 -9.60 -6.42 12.97
CA ALA A 150 -10.83 -6.05 13.69
C ALA A 150 -12.05 -6.02 12.76
N LEU A 151 -11.95 -5.39 11.58
CA LEU A 151 -13.05 -5.33 10.62
C LEU A 151 -13.39 -6.72 10.06
N ALA A 152 -12.40 -7.58 9.82
CA ALA A 152 -12.61 -8.96 9.42
C ALA A 152 -13.34 -9.76 10.51
N ALA A 153 -12.93 -9.59 11.78
CA ALA A 153 -13.60 -10.21 12.92
C ALA A 153 -15.04 -9.70 13.10
N MET A 154 -15.27 -8.39 12.97
CA MET A 154 -16.61 -7.78 13.07
C MET A 154 -17.53 -8.24 11.94
N LYS A 155 -17.03 -8.39 10.72
CA LYS A 155 -17.77 -8.98 9.59
C LYS A 155 -18.16 -10.42 9.89
N THR A 156 -17.21 -11.25 10.35
CA THR A 156 -17.45 -12.65 10.70
C THR A 156 -18.46 -12.80 11.84
N ALA A 157 -18.47 -11.88 12.79
CA ALA A 157 -19.42 -11.83 13.90
C ALA A 157 -20.79 -11.22 13.54
N ASN A 158 -21.01 -10.81 12.27
CA ASN A 158 -22.18 -10.07 11.80
C ASN A 158 -22.44 -8.77 12.60
N ILE A 159 -21.40 -8.10 13.07
CA ILE A 159 -21.45 -6.76 13.67
C ILE A 159 -21.34 -5.68 12.60
N LEU A 160 -20.64 -6.00 11.52
CA LEU A 160 -20.46 -5.17 10.33
C LEU A 160 -21.16 -5.85 9.15
N ASP A 161 -22.05 -5.13 8.47
CA ASP A 161 -22.69 -5.61 7.25
C ASP A 161 -21.79 -5.44 6.02
N GLU A 162 -22.21 -5.99 4.88
CA GLU A 162 -21.48 -5.91 3.61
C GLU A 162 -21.32 -4.48 3.07
N THR A 163 -22.18 -3.56 3.48
CA THR A 163 -22.12 -2.15 3.09
C THR A 163 -21.26 -1.31 4.02
N GLY A 164 -20.74 -1.91 5.08
CA GLY A 164 -19.89 -1.26 6.08
C GLY A 164 -20.64 -0.50 7.15
N TYR A 165 -21.90 -0.82 7.41
CA TYR A 165 -22.65 -0.29 8.55
C TYR A 165 -22.53 -1.19 9.77
N LEU A 166 -22.41 -0.55 10.95
CA LEU A 166 -22.53 -1.24 12.23
C LEU A 166 -23.99 -1.65 12.45
N GLN A 167 -24.19 -2.86 12.95
CA GLN A 167 -25.52 -3.36 13.32
C GLN A 167 -26.11 -2.50 14.44
N ASP A 168 -27.44 -2.50 14.54
CA ASP A 168 -28.22 -1.77 15.55
C ASP A 168 -28.04 -0.24 15.51
N ASP A 169 -27.68 0.34 14.34
CA ASP A 169 -27.42 1.79 14.16
C ASP A 169 -26.42 2.36 15.18
N ALA A 170 -25.45 1.54 15.60
CA ALA A 170 -24.44 1.95 16.56
C ALA A 170 -23.45 2.97 15.96
N ASP A 171 -23.09 3.98 16.73
CA ASP A 171 -22.07 4.97 16.31
C ASP A 171 -20.65 4.41 16.40
N PHE A 172 -20.43 3.44 17.26
CA PHE A 172 -19.14 2.80 17.47
C PHE A 172 -19.29 1.38 18.02
N PHE A 173 -18.23 0.59 17.87
CA PHE A 173 -18.07 -0.70 18.49
C PHE A 173 -16.85 -0.71 19.43
N ALA A 174 -17.06 -1.10 20.71
CA ALA A 174 -15.98 -1.19 21.69
C ALA A 174 -15.22 -2.52 21.51
N LEU A 175 -13.91 -2.42 21.21
CA LEU A 175 -13.01 -3.58 21.20
C LEU A 175 -12.52 -3.95 22.59
N THR A 176 -12.26 -2.93 23.41
CA THR A 176 -11.86 -3.03 24.81
C THR A 176 -12.56 -1.94 25.61
N ASP A 177 -12.31 -1.87 26.92
CA ASP A 177 -12.85 -0.79 27.76
C ASP A 177 -12.33 0.61 27.34
N THR A 178 -11.19 0.68 26.64
CA THR A 178 -10.52 1.92 26.27
C THR A 178 -10.44 2.19 24.78
N VAL A 179 -10.59 1.16 23.93
CA VAL A 179 -10.43 1.30 22.47
C VAL A 179 -11.71 0.90 21.76
N HIS A 180 -12.17 1.77 20.87
CA HIS A 180 -13.36 1.55 20.05
C HIS A 180 -13.12 1.95 18.59
N ILE A 181 -13.93 1.41 17.69
CA ILE A 181 -13.96 1.72 16.26
C ILE A 181 -15.27 2.43 15.95
N THR A 182 -15.22 3.60 15.35
CA THR A 182 -16.41 4.38 14.96
C THR A 182 -16.86 4.02 13.55
N GLN A 183 -18.13 4.33 13.24
CA GLN A 183 -18.66 4.22 11.87
C GLN A 183 -17.80 5.03 10.87
N ARG A 184 -17.27 6.19 11.29
CA ARG A 184 -16.37 7.00 10.47
C ARG A 184 -15.05 6.28 10.17
N ASP A 185 -14.46 5.59 11.15
CA ASP A 185 -13.23 4.83 10.96
C ASP A 185 -13.43 3.72 9.93
N ILE A 186 -14.56 3.01 10.01
CA ILE A 186 -14.94 1.98 9.04
C ILE A 186 -15.01 2.57 7.63
N ARG A 187 -15.63 3.76 7.47
CA ARG A 187 -15.70 4.44 6.17
C ARG A 187 -14.32 4.82 5.63
N MET A 188 -13.41 5.26 6.49
CA MET A 188 -12.04 5.58 6.06
C MET A 188 -11.31 4.34 5.54
N VAL A 189 -11.42 3.22 6.24
CA VAL A 189 -10.81 1.94 5.79
C VAL A 189 -11.50 1.45 4.52
N GLN A 190 -12.82 1.58 4.41
CA GLN A 190 -13.58 1.20 3.23
C GLN A 190 -13.11 1.93 1.98
N LEU A 191 -12.91 3.26 2.06
CA LEU A 191 -12.36 4.04 0.95
C LEU A 191 -10.95 3.61 0.59
N ALA A 192 -10.09 3.41 1.60
CA ALA A 192 -8.70 3.02 1.40
C ALA A 192 -8.57 1.63 0.74
N LYS A 193 -9.27 0.62 1.27
CA LYS A 193 -9.23 -0.73 0.70
C LYS A 193 -9.79 -0.78 -0.73
N SER A 194 -10.84 0.01 -0.99
CA SER A 194 -11.45 0.08 -2.32
C SER A 194 -10.49 0.64 -3.35
N ALA A 195 -9.72 1.68 -2.98
CA ALA A 195 -8.73 2.28 -3.86
C ALA A 195 -7.64 1.26 -4.25
N VAL A 196 -7.12 0.52 -3.28
CA VAL A 196 -6.10 -0.51 -3.51
C VAL A 196 -6.64 -1.66 -4.37
N CYS A 197 -7.78 -2.24 -3.99
CA CYS A 197 -8.39 -3.33 -4.74
C CYS A 197 -8.75 -2.93 -6.17
N ALA A 198 -9.34 -1.74 -6.35
CA ALA A 198 -9.70 -1.21 -7.66
C ALA A 198 -8.48 -0.97 -8.55
N GLY A 199 -7.38 -0.46 -7.99
CA GLY A 199 -6.14 -0.27 -8.72
C GLY A 199 -5.60 -1.60 -9.26
N MET A 200 -5.56 -2.66 -8.44
CA MET A 200 -5.16 -3.99 -8.88
C MET A 200 -6.06 -4.53 -10.00
N ARG A 201 -7.38 -4.42 -9.85
CA ARG A 201 -8.35 -4.86 -10.88
C ARG A 201 -8.17 -4.09 -12.18
N THR A 202 -7.96 -2.78 -12.09
CA THR A 202 -7.75 -1.93 -13.27
C THR A 202 -6.46 -2.30 -14.03
N LEU A 203 -5.36 -2.61 -13.32
CA LEU A 203 -4.14 -3.08 -13.97
C LEU A 203 -4.36 -4.41 -14.70
N LEU A 204 -5.06 -5.34 -14.07
CA LEU A 204 -5.37 -6.64 -14.67
C LEU A 204 -6.25 -6.50 -15.92
N ASP A 205 -7.30 -5.71 -15.85
CA ASP A 205 -8.19 -5.45 -16.99
C ASP A 205 -7.46 -4.72 -18.13
N THR A 206 -6.60 -3.75 -17.79
CA THR A 206 -5.80 -3.02 -18.79
C THR A 206 -4.84 -3.94 -19.55
N ALA A 207 -4.33 -4.96 -18.89
CA ALA A 207 -3.41 -5.95 -19.48
C ALA A 207 -4.13 -7.19 -20.04
N ASP A 208 -5.48 -7.27 -19.98
CA ASP A 208 -6.29 -8.44 -20.31
C ASP A 208 -5.84 -9.72 -19.56
N VAL A 209 -5.55 -9.58 -18.27
CA VAL A 209 -5.07 -10.63 -17.39
C VAL A 209 -6.15 -11.03 -16.39
N SER A 210 -6.54 -12.31 -16.37
CA SER A 210 -7.45 -12.86 -15.38
C SER A 210 -6.75 -13.13 -14.03
N PHE A 211 -7.49 -13.19 -12.92
CA PHE A 211 -6.96 -13.60 -11.61
C PHE A 211 -6.29 -14.99 -11.64
N ALA A 212 -6.77 -15.89 -12.48
CA ALA A 212 -6.19 -17.23 -12.61
C ALA A 212 -4.75 -17.20 -13.16
N GLN A 213 -4.44 -16.25 -14.03
CA GLN A 213 -3.12 -16.09 -14.64
C GLN A 213 -2.11 -15.45 -13.66
N VAL A 214 -2.56 -14.69 -12.69
CA VAL A 214 -1.67 -14.16 -11.63
C VAL A 214 -1.14 -15.33 -10.81
N GLN A 215 0.17 -15.41 -10.66
CA GLN A 215 0.86 -16.47 -9.93
C GLN A 215 1.40 -16.00 -8.59
N ARG A 216 1.54 -14.69 -8.40
CA ARG A 216 2.10 -14.08 -7.20
C ARG A 216 1.50 -12.70 -6.97
N LEU A 217 1.08 -12.43 -5.73
CA LEU A 217 0.74 -11.10 -5.23
C LEU A 217 1.70 -10.73 -4.10
N ALA A 218 2.58 -9.78 -4.34
CA ALA A 218 3.52 -9.27 -3.35
C ALA A 218 2.92 -8.01 -2.70
N ILE A 219 2.72 -8.03 -1.37
CA ILE A 219 2.24 -6.90 -0.58
C ILE A 219 3.44 -6.27 0.11
N ALA A 220 3.73 -5.03 -0.20
CA ALA A 220 4.79 -4.22 0.37
C ALA A 220 4.21 -3.05 1.19
N GLY A 221 5.09 -2.27 1.80
CA GLY A 221 4.75 -1.12 2.64
C GLY A 221 5.02 -1.38 4.12
N GLY A 222 5.17 -0.30 4.89
CA GLY A 222 5.45 -0.39 6.32
C GLY A 222 4.35 -1.08 7.12
N PHE A 223 3.11 -0.88 6.74
CA PHE A 223 1.93 -1.55 7.26
C PHE A 223 1.92 -3.06 6.93
N GLY A 224 2.38 -3.45 5.72
CA GLY A 224 2.32 -4.82 5.25
C GLY A 224 3.11 -5.83 6.09
N SER A 225 4.12 -5.41 6.86
CA SER A 225 5.02 -6.33 7.58
C SER A 225 4.33 -7.28 8.58
N TYR A 226 3.17 -6.87 9.11
CA TYR A 226 2.40 -7.63 10.12
C TYR A 226 0.95 -7.85 9.68
N LEU A 227 0.67 -7.72 8.38
CA LEU A 227 -0.67 -7.86 7.82
C LEU A 227 -1.11 -9.33 7.83
N ASP A 228 -2.26 -9.60 8.43
CA ASP A 228 -2.95 -10.87 8.24
C ASP A 228 -3.58 -10.90 6.84
N LEU A 229 -3.06 -11.74 5.96
CA LEU A 229 -3.50 -11.83 4.57
C LEU A 229 -4.92 -12.37 4.44
N HIS A 230 -5.34 -13.27 5.35
CA HIS A 230 -6.70 -13.78 5.36
C HIS A 230 -7.68 -12.67 5.75
N ALA A 231 -7.39 -11.93 6.82
CA ALA A 231 -8.19 -10.79 7.23
C ALA A 231 -8.25 -9.70 6.14
N ALA A 232 -7.12 -9.43 5.48
CA ALA A 232 -7.04 -8.47 4.39
C ALA A 232 -7.89 -8.89 3.18
N GLY A 233 -7.83 -10.15 2.79
CA GLY A 233 -8.70 -10.73 1.75
C GLY A 233 -10.18 -10.69 2.15
N ALA A 234 -10.50 -11.04 3.40
CA ALA A 234 -11.86 -11.06 3.93
C ALA A 234 -12.54 -9.68 3.92
N ILE A 235 -11.79 -8.60 4.15
CA ILE A 235 -12.33 -7.23 4.02
C ILE A 235 -12.27 -6.68 2.60
N GLY A 236 -11.67 -7.41 1.63
CA GLY A 236 -11.53 -6.98 0.24
C GLY A 236 -10.46 -5.91 0.02
N LEU A 237 -9.34 -5.93 0.77
CA LEU A 237 -8.18 -5.08 0.51
C LEU A 237 -7.51 -5.42 -0.83
N PHE A 238 -7.62 -6.66 -1.24
CA PHE A 238 -7.25 -7.17 -2.56
C PHE A 238 -8.28 -8.22 -3.02
N PRO A 239 -8.33 -8.55 -4.32
CA PRO A 239 -9.24 -9.60 -4.82
C PRO A 239 -9.03 -10.92 -4.08
N ALA A 240 -10.11 -11.49 -3.52
CA ALA A 240 -10.04 -12.70 -2.70
C ALA A 240 -9.42 -13.91 -3.44
N GLU A 241 -9.54 -13.95 -4.77
CA GLU A 241 -8.95 -14.98 -5.62
C GLU A 241 -7.40 -14.97 -5.58
N LEU A 242 -6.81 -13.86 -5.14
CA LEU A 242 -5.36 -13.72 -5.03
C LEU A 242 -4.82 -14.06 -3.65
N GLU A 243 -5.67 -14.27 -2.62
CA GLU A 243 -5.23 -14.61 -1.26
C GLU A 243 -4.25 -15.79 -1.21
N PRO A 244 -4.50 -16.93 -1.89
CA PRO A 244 -3.57 -18.08 -1.85
C PRO A 244 -2.20 -17.81 -2.51
N LYS A 245 -2.08 -16.69 -3.23
CA LYS A 245 -0.88 -16.28 -3.98
C LYS A 245 -0.21 -15.06 -3.33
N ALA A 246 -0.81 -14.55 -2.26
CA ALA A 246 -0.34 -13.36 -1.56
C ALA A 246 0.81 -13.67 -0.60
N GLU A 247 1.79 -12.79 -0.57
CA GLU A 247 2.89 -12.81 0.39
C GLU A 247 3.24 -11.39 0.83
N VAL A 248 3.78 -11.27 2.04
CA VAL A 248 4.19 -10.00 2.61
C VAL A 248 5.69 -9.81 2.45
N LEU A 249 6.11 -8.67 1.90
CA LEU A 249 7.51 -8.30 1.70
C LEU A 249 8.04 -7.29 2.72
N GLY A 250 7.17 -6.69 3.54
CA GLY A 250 7.55 -5.58 4.42
C GLY A 250 7.93 -4.32 3.62
N ASN A 251 8.87 -3.54 4.13
CA ASN A 251 9.31 -2.31 3.47
C ASN A 251 10.24 -2.61 2.28
N ALA A 252 9.64 -3.03 1.16
CA ALA A 252 10.36 -3.39 -0.05
C ALA A 252 11.09 -2.18 -0.67
N ALA A 253 10.54 -0.98 -0.57
CA ALA A 253 11.17 0.23 -1.05
C ALA A 253 12.51 0.50 -0.35
N LEU A 254 12.54 0.41 0.98
CA LEU A 254 13.77 0.54 1.77
C LEU A 254 14.77 -0.59 1.46
N THR A 255 14.28 -1.82 1.33
CA THR A 255 15.13 -2.97 0.98
C THR A 255 15.79 -2.76 -0.38
N GLY A 256 15.05 -2.32 -1.39
CA GLY A 256 15.58 -2.03 -2.72
C GLY A 256 16.59 -0.88 -2.73
N ALA A 257 16.34 0.17 -1.95
CA ALA A 257 17.30 1.26 -1.77
C ALA A 257 18.61 0.77 -1.12
N ALA A 258 18.52 -0.09 -0.09
CA ALA A 258 19.69 -0.72 0.53
C ALA A 258 20.44 -1.63 -0.47
N MET A 259 19.73 -2.38 -1.31
CA MET A 259 20.35 -3.20 -2.36
C MET A 259 21.15 -2.34 -3.35
N ILE A 260 20.63 -1.19 -3.78
CA ILE A 260 21.33 -0.26 -4.66
C ILE A 260 22.59 0.29 -3.97
N LEU A 261 22.49 0.62 -2.67
CA LEU A 261 23.62 1.11 -1.90
C LEU A 261 24.75 0.07 -1.81
N LEU A 262 24.41 -1.21 -1.69
CA LEU A 262 25.38 -2.31 -1.60
C LEU A 262 25.93 -2.75 -2.95
N ASP A 263 25.16 -2.61 -4.02
CA ASP A 263 25.54 -2.96 -5.39
C ASP A 263 25.15 -1.88 -6.40
N GLY A 264 26.11 -1.01 -6.74
CA GLY A 264 25.91 0.08 -7.68
C GLY A 264 25.46 -0.35 -9.10
N ARG A 265 25.62 -1.62 -9.49
CA ARG A 265 25.11 -2.15 -10.77
C ARG A 265 23.57 -2.10 -10.81
N LEU A 266 22.93 -2.13 -9.66
CA LEU A 266 21.46 -2.04 -9.55
C LEU A 266 20.92 -0.65 -9.88
N MET A 267 21.74 0.41 -9.89
CA MET A 267 21.34 1.73 -10.37
C MET A 267 20.86 1.68 -11.82
N GLN A 268 21.63 1.02 -12.69
CA GLN A 268 21.26 0.89 -14.11
C GLN A 268 20.05 -0.02 -14.28
N LYS A 269 19.96 -1.10 -13.50
CA LYS A 269 18.80 -2.02 -13.55
C LYS A 269 17.53 -1.30 -13.11
N SER A 270 17.57 -0.52 -12.03
CA SER A 270 16.41 0.25 -11.56
C SER A 270 15.95 1.31 -12.58
N ALA A 271 16.90 2.02 -13.19
CA ALA A 271 16.61 3.00 -14.24
C ALA A 271 15.94 2.34 -15.46
N ALA A 272 16.47 1.21 -15.93
CA ALA A 272 15.90 0.46 -17.05
C ALA A 272 14.48 -0.03 -16.76
N LEU A 273 14.20 -0.54 -15.56
CA LEU A 273 12.84 -0.91 -15.16
C LEU A 273 11.88 0.28 -15.22
N ALA A 274 12.30 1.42 -14.67
CA ALA A 274 11.46 2.63 -14.70
C ALA A 274 11.24 3.19 -16.11
N GLU A 275 12.22 3.06 -17.01
CA GLU A 275 12.11 3.51 -18.41
C GLU A 275 11.19 2.65 -19.25
N THR A 276 11.10 1.35 -18.95
CA THR A 276 10.24 0.40 -19.68
C THR A 276 8.82 0.33 -19.12
N ALA A 277 8.58 0.87 -17.93
CA ALA A 277 7.28 0.85 -17.29
C ALA A 277 6.27 1.72 -18.06
N GLN A 278 5.07 1.18 -18.21
CA GLN A 278 3.90 1.92 -18.65
C GLN A 278 3.09 2.31 -17.41
N THR A 279 2.56 3.53 -17.39
CA THR A 279 1.73 3.99 -16.26
C THR A 279 0.28 4.18 -16.70
N ALA A 280 -0.65 3.61 -15.93
CA ALA A 280 -2.08 3.80 -16.13
C ALA A 280 -2.55 5.02 -15.32
N ASP A 281 -3.24 5.95 -15.99
CA ASP A 281 -3.92 7.06 -15.33
C ASP A 281 -5.26 6.57 -14.77
N LEU A 282 -5.34 6.47 -13.45
CA LEU A 282 -6.55 6.08 -12.75
C LEU A 282 -7.55 7.23 -12.58
N GLY A 283 -7.05 8.47 -12.56
CA GLY A 283 -7.86 9.66 -12.27
C GLY A 283 -8.96 9.93 -13.29
N THR A 284 -8.74 9.54 -14.55
CA THR A 284 -9.68 9.71 -15.65
C THR A 284 -10.30 8.38 -16.14
N SER A 285 -9.94 7.26 -15.49
CA SER A 285 -10.36 5.92 -15.92
C SER A 285 -11.77 5.57 -15.45
N PRO A 286 -12.75 5.40 -16.34
CA PRO A 286 -14.08 4.92 -15.96
C PRO A 286 -14.05 3.49 -15.43
N VAL A 287 -13.12 2.65 -15.89
CA VAL A 287 -12.91 1.28 -15.41
C VAL A 287 -12.47 1.28 -13.94
N PHE A 288 -11.52 2.16 -13.58
CA PHE A 288 -11.11 2.33 -12.18
C PHE A 288 -12.29 2.76 -11.30
N MET A 289 -13.08 3.73 -11.76
CA MET A 289 -14.22 4.23 -11.00
C MET A 289 -15.28 3.13 -10.77
N GLU A 290 -15.55 2.30 -11.77
CA GLU A 290 -16.45 1.15 -11.65
C GLU A 290 -15.92 0.14 -10.62
N HIS A 291 -14.65 -0.24 -10.72
CA HIS A 291 -14.02 -1.12 -9.74
C HIS A 291 -14.01 -0.51 -8.34
N TYR A 292 -13.73 0.79 -8.23
CA TYR A 292 -13.71 1.49 -6.95
C TYR A 292 -15.07 1.38 -6.23
N MET A 293 -16.16 1.62 -6.96
CA MET A 293 -17.52 1.48 -6.42
C MET A 293 -17.84 0.03 -6.04
N ASN A 294 -17.46 -0.94 -6.86
CA ASN A 294 -17.70 -2.35 -6.59
C ASN A 294 -16.88 -2.86 -5.40
N CYS A 295 -15.65 -2.36 -5.21
CA CYS A 295 -14.79 -2.71 -4.09
C CYS A 295 -15.18 -2.02 -2.78
N MET A 296 -16.20 -1.15 -2.74
CA MET A 296 -16.67 -0.52 -1.49
C MET A 296 -17.33 -1.51 -0.53
N GLN A 297 -17.85 -2.62 -1.03
CA GLN A 297 -18.42 -3.67 -0.17
C GLN A 297 -17.32 -4.42 0.60
N PHE A 298 -17.68 -4.86 1.82
CA PHE A 298 -16.84 -5.68 2.66
C PHE A 298 -17.03 -7.17 2.40
#